data_2e1ca4aef5852ae7c8e295eed51d2057
#
_entry.id   2e1ca4aef5852ae7c8e295eed51d2057
#
_cell.length_a   1.000
_cell.length_b   1.000
_cell.length_c   1.000
_cell.angle_alpha   90.00
_cell.angle_beta   90.00
_cell.angle_gamma   90.00
#
_symmetry.space_group_name_H-M   'P 1'
#
loop_
_entity.id
_entity.type
_entity.pdbx_description
1 polymer ?
#
loop_
_entity_poly.entity_id
_entity_poly.type
_entity_poly.pdbx_seq_one_letter_code
_entity_poly.pdbx_strand_id
1 'polypeptide(L)'
;TNPGMFGTLHSVPRLMPGQGLIVGVGAMDYPAAFAGAGEKTLARHGIGKTLTLTSTYDHRVIQGAASGEFLRLVERNLLGLDGFWERAFESLRIPHEPVVWARDAVYDADLETGKPARVAELIHAFRQRGHLAADTDPLAYRLRRHPDLDITSYGLSLWDLDRAFPTGG
;
A
#
# COMPACT_ATOMS: atom_id res chain seq x y z
N THR A 1 -17.65 12.13 3.10
CA THR A 1 -17.08 13.42 2.64
C THR A 1 -15.57 13.32 2.49
N ASN A 2 -14.99 13.99 1.50
CA ASN A 2 -13.56 13.91 1.20
C ASN A 2 -12.93 15.32 1.12
N PRO A 3 -12.72 16.00 2.25
CA PRO A 3 -12.02 17.27 2.28
C PRO A 3 -10.51 17.13 2.01
N GLY A 4 -9.98 15.92 2.07
CA GLY A 4 -8.59 15.61 1.76
C GLY A 4 -8.17 15.97 0.33
N MET A 5 -9.09 15.99 -0.62
CA MET A 5 -8.83 16.47 -1.98
C MET A 5 -8.34 17.93 -2.04
N PHE A 6 -8.63 18.71 -1.00
CA PHE A 6 -8.20 20.11 -0.86
C PHE A 6 -7.09 20.31 0.17
N GLY A 7 -6.40 19.22 0.55
CA GLY A 7 -5.27 19.27 1.48
C GLY A 7 -5.65 19.27 2.98
N THR A 8 -6.92 19.08 3.32
CA THR A 8 -7.36 19.00 4.72
C THR A 8 -6.97 17.66 5.32
N LEU A 9 -6.05 17.65 6.29
CA LEU A 9 -5.56 16.41 6.93
C LEU A 9 -6.61 15.76 7.83
N HIS A 10 -7.41 16.56 8.51
CA HIS A 10 -8.40 16.10 9.48
C HIS A 10 -9.66 16.96 9.42
N SER A 11 -10.82 16.34 9.49
CA SER A 11 -12.10 17.03 9.56
C SER A 11 -13.06 16.32 10.50
N VAL A 12 -13.94 17.09 11.13
CA VAL A 12 -15.06 16.57 11.92
C VAL A 12 -16.35 17.04 11.25
N PRO A 13 -16.87 16.26 10.30
CA PRO A 13 -18.08 16.63 9.59
C PRO A 13 -19.29 16.60 10.51
N ARG A 14 -20.25 17.52 10.30
CA ARG A 14 -21.50 17.56 11.06
C ARG A 14 -22.54 16.67 10.37
N LEU A 15 -23.24 15.86 11.15
CA LEU A 15 -24.39 15.10 10.68
C LEU A 15 -25.54 16.01 10.28
N MET A 16 -26.17 15.68 9.17
CA MET A 16 -27.44 16.29 8.77
C MET A 16 -28.62 15.49 9.35
N PRO A 17 -29.82 16.10 9.46
CA PRO A 17 -31.01 15.36 9.88
C PRO A 17 -31.23 14.11 9.03
N GLY A 18 -31.45 12.97 9.70
CA GLY A 18 -31.65 11.68 9.05
C GLY A 18 -30.37 10.90 8.73
N GLN A 19 -29.19 11.46 8.99
CA GLN A 19 -27.92 10.74 8.87
C GLN A 19 -27.51 10.11 10.20
N GLY A 20 -27.23 8.80 10.20
CA GLY A 20 -26.73 8.09 11.36
C GLY A 20 -25.20 8.15 11.49
N LEU A 21 -24.50 8.28 10.35
CA LEU A 21 -23.03 8.27 10.32
C LEU A 21 -22.51 9.03 9.10
N ILE A 22 -21.37 9.68 9.25
CA ILE A 22 -20.61 10.28 8.15
C ILE A 22 -19.12 10.00 8.35
N VAL A 23 -18.47 9.53 7.30
CA VAL A 23 -17.02 9.29 7.28
C VAL A 23 -16.34 10.47 6.58
N GLY A 24 -15.31 11.02 7.22
CA GLY A 24 -14.42 12.02 6.65
C GLY A 24 -13.11 11.36 6.20
N VAL A 25 -12.68 11.70 5.00
CA VAL A 25 -11.39 11.23 4.43
C VAL A 25 -10.44 12.41 4.37
N GLY A 26 -9.36 12.34 5.12
CA GLY A 26 -8.31 13.36 5.15
C GLY A 26 -7.38 13.26 3.93
N ALA A 27 -6.52 14.28 3.77
CA ALA A 27 -5.50 14.27 2.74
C ALA A 27 -4.49 13.13 2.98
N MET A 28 -4.01 12.57 1.88
CA MET A 28 -2.92 11.60 1.91
C MET A 28 -1.59 12.34 1.82
N ASP A 29 -0.81 12.32 2.91
CA ASP A 29 0.47 13.01 2.99
C ASP A 29 1.44 12.25 3.89
N TYR A 30 2.71 12.62 3.86
CA TYR A 30 3.69 12.05 4.77
C TYR A 30 3.40 12.44 6.23
N PRO A 31 3.73 11.58 7.21
CA PRO A 31 3.58 11.93 8.62
C PRO A 31 4.30 13.24 8.94
N ALA A 32 3.73 14.05 9.83
CA ALA A 32 4.24 15.39 10.17
C ALA A 32 5.71 15.38 10.65
N ALA A 33 6.16 14.30 11.28
CA ALA A 33 7.55 14.11 11.69
C ALA A 33 8.53 14.08 10.50
N PHE A 34 8.06 13.81 9.29
CA PHE A 34 8.84 13.75 8.06
C PHE A 34 8.50 14.88 7.08
N ALA A 35 7.74 15.88 7.53
CA ALA A 35 7.44 17.06 6.73
C ALA A 35 8.75 17.77 6.35
N GLY A 36 8.98 17.95 5.05
CA GLY A 36 10.22 18.53 4.54
C GLY A 36 11.40 17.56 4.39
N ALA A 37 11.24 16.28 4.71
CA ALA A 37 12.26 15.28 4.41
C ALA A 37 12.41 15.09 2.90
N GLY A 38 13.68 15.00 2.44
CA GLY A 38 13.95 14.77 1.03
C GLY A 38 13.48 13.37 0.60
N GLU A 39 13.09 13.25 -0.67
CA GLU A 39 12.56 12.01 -1.27
C GLU A 39 13.47 10.79 -1.05
N LYS A 40 14.80 10.98 -1.16
CA LYS A 40 15.78 9.91 -0.87
C LYS A 40 15.74 9.43 0.57
N THR A 41 15.49 10.33 1.52
CA THR A 41 15.38 9.99 2.94
C THR A 41 14.09 9.19 3.20
N LEU A 42 12.97 9.65 2.63
CA LEU A 42 11.69 8.95 2.74
C LEU A 42 11.78 7.53 2.17
N ALA A 43 12.32 7.39 0.97
CA ALA A 43 12.52 6.10 0.33
C ALA A 43 13.48 5.19 1.12
N ARG A 44 14.58 5.76 1.64
CA ARG A 44 15.58 5.02 2.43
C ARG A 44 14.99 4.42 3.70
N HIS A 45 14.08 5.13 4.34
CA HIS A 45 13.44 4.69 5.58
C HIS A 45 12.08 4.02 5.35
N GLY A 46 11.66 3.84 4.10
CA GLY A 46 10.39 3.22 3.77
C GLY A 46 9.18 4.02 4.28
N ILE A 47 9.30 5.35 4.36
CA ILE A 47 8.22 6.20 4.86
C ILE A 47 7.14 6.36 3.80
N GLY A 48 5.99 5.74 4.03
CA GLY A 48 4.80 5.86 3.19
C GLY A 48 3.93 7.05 3.57
N LYS A 49 3.04 7.42 2.65
CA LYS A 49 1.99 8.40 2.94
C LYS A 49 0.91 7.78 3.81
N THR A 50 0.37 8.57 4.70
CA THR A 50 -0.74 8.21 5.58
C THR A 50 -1.95 9.09 5.31
N LEU A 51 -3.12 8.61 5.63
CA LEU A 51 -4.34 9.39 5.63
C LEU A 51 -5.12 9.15 6.93
N THR A 52 -5.91 10.13 7.33
CA THR A 52 -6.77 10.01 8.51
C THR A 52 -8.21 9.79 8.07
N LEU A 53 -8.82 8.74 8.58
CA LEU A 53 -10.27 8.52 8.49
C LEU A 53 -10.93 8.93 9.79
N THR A 54 -11.98 9.73 9.70
CA THR A 54 -12.78 10.15 10.85
C THR A 54 -14.22 9.67 10.71
N SER A 55 -14.86 9.36 11.82
CA SER A 55 -16.26 8.96 11.87
C SER A 55 -17.00 9.89 12.83
N THR A 56 -18.02 10.55 12.31
CA THR A 56 -19.02 11.27 13.13
C THR A 56 -20.31 10.49 13.07
N TYR A 57 -20.90 10.17 14.21
CA TYR A 57 -22.09 9.33 14.26
C TYR A 57 -23.11 9.81 15.30
N ASP A 58 -24.38 9.44 15.11
CA ASP A 58 -25.44 9.68 16.08
C ASP A 58 -25.38 8.61 17.18
N HIS A 59 -24.98 9.02 18.37
CA HIS A 59 -24.81 8.11 19.51
C HIS A 59 -26.12 7.52 20.03
N ARG A 60 -27.26 8.00 19.56
CA ARG A 60 -28.58 7.41 19.87
C ARG A 60 -28.80 6.08 19.15
N VAL A 61 -28.15 5.87 18.00
CA VAL A 61 -28.31 4.68 17.14
C VAL A 61 -27.02 3.88 16.96
N ILE A 62 -25.85 4.51 17.16
CA ILE A 62 -24.55 3.87 16.98
C ILE A 62 -23.75 3.99 18.28
N GLN A 63 -23.33 2.86 18.81
CA GLN A 63 -22.42 2.81 19.96
C GLN A 63 -20.98 3.09 19.54
N GLY A 64 -20.18 3.71 20.43
CA GLY A 64 -18.79 4.02 20.16
C GLY A 64 -17.95 2.81 19.75
N ALA A 65 -18.18 1.67 20.41
CA ALA A 65 -17.53 0.41 20.06
C ALA A 65 -17.83 -0.04 18.61
N ALA A 66 -19.08 0.11 18.15
CA ALA A 66 -19.47 -0.25 16.79
C ALA A 66 -18.81 0.68 15.75
N SER A 67 -18.72 2.00 16.04
CA SER A 67 -18.01 2.93 15.18
C SER A 67 -16.50 2.62 15.11
N GLY A 68 -15.89 2.30 16.24
CA GLY A 68 -14.48 1.90 16.29
C GLY A 68 -14.20 0.62 15.50
N GLU A 69 -15.05 -0.39 15.66
CA GLU A 69 -14.95 -1.65 14.92
C GLU A 69 -15.15 -1.45 13.41
N PHE A 70 -16.07 -0.60 13.02
CA PHE A 70 -16.27 -0.23 11.62
C PHE A 70 -15.00 0.39 11.02
N LEU A 71 -14.39 1.38 11.68
CA LEU A 71 -13.15 2.00 11.20
C LEU A 71 -11.99 0.99 11.15
N ARG A 72 -11.87 0.12 12.14
CA ARG A 72 -10.89 -0.96 12.16
C ARG A 72 -11.05 -1.91 10.97
N LEU A 73 -12.28 -2.25 10.62
CA LEU A 73 -12.57 -3.11 9.46
C LEU A 73 -12.22 -2.41 8.15
N VAL A 74 -12.54 -1.12 8.04
CA VAL A 74 -12.15 -0.30 6.87
C VAL A 74 -10.63 -0.25 6.72
N GLU A 75 -9.91 0.02 7.79
CA GLU A 75 -8.43 0.02 7.81
C GLU A 75 -7.87 -1.33 7.34
N ARG A 76 -8.34 -2.44 7.91
CA ARG A 76 -7.91 -3.79 7.53
C ARG A 76 -8.11 -4.08 6.04
N ASN A 77 -9.27 -3.69 5.51
CA ASN A 77 -9.56 -3.87 4.10
C ASN A 77 -8.65 -3.01 3.22
N LEU A 78 -8.44 -1.74 3.59
CA LEU A 78 -7.54 -0.85 2.85
C LEU A 78 -6.09 -1.34 2.86
N LEU A 79 -5.64 -1.92 3.98
CA LEU A 79 -4.32 -2.52 4.11
C LEU A 79 -4.22 -3.91 3.43
N GLY A 80 -5.31 -4.46 2.93
CA GLY A 80 -5.32 -5.76 2.26
C GLY A 80 -5.11 -6.97 3.17
N LEU A 81 -5.29 -6.81 4.51
CA LEU A 81 -4.95 -7.86 5.48
C LEU A 81 -5.82 -9.12 5.36
N ASP A 82 -7.03 -9.00 4.84
CA ASP A 82 -8.01 -10.08 4.73
C ASP A 82 -8.24 -10.54 3.27
N GLY A 83 -7.28 -10.35 2.39
CA GLY A 83 -7.42 -10.66 0.97
C GLY A 83 -8.51 -9.82 0.26
N PHE A 84 -8.75 -8.60 0.76
CA PHE A 84 -9.77 -7.71 0.19
C PHE A 84 -9.44 -7.32 -1.24
N TRP A 85 -8.20 -6.94 -1.49
CA TRP A 85 -7.76 -6.50 -2.80
C TRP A 85 -7.74 -7.65 -3.81
N GLU A 86 -7.33 -8.85 -3.39
CA GLU A 86 -7.36 -10.04 -4.23
C GLU A 86 -8.78 -10.28 -4.77
N ARG A 87 -9.76 -10.29 -3.87
CA ARG A 87 -11.18 -10.48 -4.25
C ARG A 87 -11.71 -9.33 -5.09
N ALA A 88 -11.31 -8.08 -4.80
CA ALA A 88 -11.73 -6.92 -5.55
C ALA A 88 -11.17 -6.95 -6.98
N PHE A 89 -9.89 -7.22 -7.14
CA PHE A 89 -9.24 -7.32 -8.46
C PHE A 89 -9.78 -8.50 -9.26
N GLU A 90 -10.00 -9.66 -8.62
CA GLU A 90 -10.63 -10.81 -9.26
C GLU A 90 -12.06 -10.50 -9.75
N SER A 91 -12.86 -9.87 -8.88
CA SER A 91 -14.24 -9.47 -9.21
C SER A 91 -14.29 -8.47 -10.38
N LEU A 92 -13.34 -7.53 -10.42
CA LEU A 92 -13.22 -6.52 -11.47
C LEU A 92 -12.50 -7.06 -12.73
N ARG A 93 -11.99 -8.28 -12.69
CA ARG A 93 -11.17 -8.89 -13.75
C ARG A 93 -9.97 -8.03 -14.13
N ILE A 94 -9.35 -7.40 -13.14
CA ILE A 94 -8.14 -6.59 -13.32
C ILE A 94 -6.94 -7.52 -13.18
N PRO A 95 -6.07 -7.65 -14.20
CA PRO A 95 -4.91 -8.54 -14.17
C PRO A 95 -3.75 -7.91 -13.39
N HIS A 96 -4.01 -7.44 -12.18
CA HIS A 96 -3.01 -6.87 -11.29
C HIS A 96 -2.89 -7.69 -10.02
N GLU A 97 -1.66 -7.86 -9.56
CA GLU A 97 -1.42 -8.39 -8.24
C GLU A 97 -1.67 -7.27 -7.22
N PRO A 98 -2.57 -7.49 -6.26
CA PRO A 98 -2.83 -6.49 -5.24
C PRO A 98 -1.60 -6.29 -4.33
N VAL A 99 -1.29 -5.04 -4.06
CA VAL A 99 -0.21 -4.68 -3.15
C VAL A 99 -0.71 -4.84 -1.71
N VAL A 100 -0.13 -5.77 -0.98
CA VAL A 100 -0.36 -5.93 0.46
C VAL A 100 0.66 -5.10 1.21
N TRP A 101 0.20 -4.19 2.06
CA TRP A 101 1.07 -3.41 2.93
C TRP A 101 1.78 -4.32 3.94
N ALA A 102 3.10 -4.37 3.88
CA ALA A 102 3.91 -4.92 4.96
C ALA A 102 4.00 -3.89 6.09
N ARG A 103 3.89 -4.35 7.34
CA ARG A 103 4.19 -3.50 8.51
C ARG A 103 5.63 -3.00 8.41
N ASP A 104 5.86 -1.85 9.03
CA ASP A 104 7.10 -1.08 9.05
C ASP A 104 8.36 -1.90 8.80
N ALA A 105 9.10 -1.52 7.76
CA ALA A 105 10.40 -2.11 7.49
C ALA A 105 11.33 -1.77 8.67
N VAL A 106 11.68 -2.75 9.48
CA VAL A 106 12.74 -2.60 10.47
C VAL A 106 14.03 -2.36 9.68
N TYR A 107 14.67 -1.21 9.90
CA TYR A 107 15.94 -0.91 9.27
C TYR A 107 17.01 -1.87 9.82
N ASP A 108 17.44 -2.78 8.98
CA ASP A 108 18.57 -3.66 9.22
C ASP A 108 19.73 -3.27 8.30
N ALA A 109 20.80 -2.75 8.89
CA ALA A 109 21.95 -2.24 8.15
C ALA A 109 22.64 -3.34 7.33
N ASP A 110 22.65 -4.56 7.80
CA ASP A 110 23.29 -5.71 7.12
C ASP A 110 22.47 -6.16 5.92
N LEU A 111 21.15 -6.19 6.06
CA LEU A 111 20.20 -6.41 4.97
C LEU A 111 20.31 -5.31 3.90
N GLU A 112 20.41 -4.06 4.29
CA GLU A 112 20.52 -2.91 3.38
C GLU A 112 21.80 -2.95 2.54
N THR A 113 22.93 -3.35 3.14
CA THR A 113 24.22 -3.44 2.44
C THR A 113 24.20 -4.50 1.33
N GLY A 114 23.43 -5.58 1.50
CA GLY A 114 23.33 -6.64 0.49
C GLY A 114 22.30 -6.39 -0.62
N LYS A 115 21.41 -5.41 -0.48
CA LYS A 115 20.31 -5.15 -1.43
C LYS A 115 20.77 -4.83 -2.86
N PRO A 116 21.82 -4.04 -3.13
CA PRO A 116 22.27 -3.79 -4.50
C PRO A 116 22.63 -5.07 -5.26
N ALA A 117 23.29 -6.01 -4.60
CA ALA A 117 23.65 -7.30 -5.21
C ALA A 117 22.38 -8.11 -5.55
N ARG A 118 21.43 -8.18 -4.64
CA ARG A 118 20.14 -8.89 -4.83
C ARG A 118 19.29 -8.27 -5.93
N VAL A 119 19.32 -6.94 -6.06
CA VAL A 119 18.66 -6.23 -7.18
C VAL A 119 19.34 -6.60 -8.50
N ALA A 120 20.66 -6.67 -8.55
CA ALA A 120 21.38 -7.09 -9.75
C ALA A 120 21.03 -8.56 -10.13
N GLU A 121 20.93 -9.45 -9.16
CA GLU A 121 20.48 -10.83 -9.36
C GLU A 121 19.04 -10.90 -9.89
N LEU A 122 18.11 -10.12 -9.35
CA LEU A 122 16.75 -10.03 -9.83
C LEU A 122 16.69 -9.52 -11.27
N ILE A 123 17.43 -8.46 -11.61
CA ILE A 123 17.54 -7.94 -12.98
C ILE A 123 18.04 -9.03 -13.92
N HIS A 124 19.06 -9.79 -13.51
CA HIS A 124 19.59 -10.89 -14.30
C HIS A 124 18.54 -12.00 -14.51
N ALA A 125 17.79 -12.36 -13.47
CA ALA A 125 16.69 -13.30 -13.58
C ALA A 125 15.60 -12.82 -14.55
N PHE A 126 15.22 -11.54 -14.51
CA PHE A 126 14.26 -10.98 -15.47
C PHE A 126 14.79 -10.99 -16.90
N ARG A 127 16.08 -10.71 -17.11
CA ARG A 127 16.67 -10.77 -18.45
C ARG A 127 16.66 -12.19 -19.03
N GLN A 128 16.85 -13.21 -18.19
CA GLN A 128 16.87 -14.61 -18.61
C GLN A 128 15.46 -15.23 -18.70
N ARG A 129 14.58 -14.94 -17.75
CA ARG A 129 13.33 -15.67 -17.52
C ARG A 129 12.09 -14.79 -17.54
N GLY A 130 12.21 -13.47 -17.77
CA GLY A 130 11.07 -12.54 -17.78
C GLY A 130 9.96 -12.93 -18.77
N HIS A 131 10.34 -13.62 -19.88
CA HIS A 131 9.37 -14.14 -20.84
C HIS A 131 8.42 -15.19 -20.24
N LEU A 132 8.80 -15.85 -19.14
CA LEU A 132 7.93 -16.83 -18.46
C LEU A 132 6.78 -16.16 -17.70
N ALA A 133 6.96 -14.90 -17.28
CA ALA A 133 5.92 -14.10 -16.63
C ALA A 133 5.16 -13.20 -17.61
N ALA A 134 5.61 -13.13 -18.89
CA ALA A 134 4.95 -12.31 -19.89
C ALA A 134 3.55 -12.85 -20.22
N ASP A 135 2.57 -11.98 -20.24
CA ASP A 135 1.24 -12.29 -20.72
C ASP A 135 1.23 -12.20 -22.25
N THR A 136 1.36 -13.36 -22.87
CA THR A 136 1.37 -13.50 -24.34
C THR A 136 0.04 -13.99 -24.90
N ASP A 137 -0.94 -14.26 -24.03
CA ASP A 137 -2.25 -14.74 -24.44
C ASP A 137 -3.31 -13.63 -24.30
N PRO A 138 -3.75 -13.00 -25.39
CA PRO A 138 -4.73 -11.93 -25.37
C PRO A 138 -6.12 -12.37 -24.89
N LEU A 139 -6.37 -13.66 -24.76
CA LEU A 139 -7.67 -14.22 -24.35
C LEU A 139 -7.68 -14.77 -22.93
N ALA A 140 -6.54 -14.99 -22.31
CA ALA A 140 -6.41 -15.58 -20.99
C ALA A 140 -5.69 -14.64 -20.03
N TYR A 141 -6.43 -13.88 -19.24
CA TYR A 141 -5.91 -13.15 -18.10
C TYR A 141 -5.47 -14.13 -16.99
N ARG A 142 -4.28 -14.68 -17.14
CA ARG A 142 -3.64 -15.48 -16.10
C ARG A 142 -2.41 -14.75 -15.61
N LEU A 143 -2.40 -14.40 -14.33
CA LEU A 143 -1.19 -13.94 -13.66
C LEU A 143 -0.19 -15.10 -13.65
N ARG A 144 0.87 -14.98 -14.47
CA ARG A 144 1.94 -15.97 -14.51
C ARG A 144 3.00 -15.56 -13.50
N ARG A 145 3.08 -16.31 -12.41
CA ARG A 145 4.10 -16.11 -11.39
C ARG A 145 5.24 -17.09 -11.63
N HIS A 146 6.47 -16.60 -11.48
CA HIS A 146 7.66 -17.44 -11.43
C HIS A 146 8.45 -17.09 -10.18
N PRO A 147 8.84 -18.07 -9.33
CA PRO A 147 9.55 -17.80 -8.08
C PRO A 147 10.81 -16.96 -8.26
N ASP A 148 11.57 -17.19 -9.34
CA ASP A 148 12.80 -16.46 -9.64
C ASP A 148 12.56 -15.01 -10.12
N LEU A 149 11.31 -14.59 -10.31
CA LEU A 149 10.93 -13.23 -10.69
C LEU A 149 10.20 -12.50 -9.55
N ASP A 150 10.06 -13.16 -8.40
CA ASP A 150 9.44 -12.58 -7.22
C ASP A 150 10.49 -11.83 -6.39
N ILE A 151 10.22 -10.57 -6.08
CA ILE A 151 11.11 -9.71 -5.28
C ILE A 151 11.41 -10.31 -3.91
N THR A 152 10.44 -10.99 -3.32
CA THR A 152 10.57 -11.60 -1.99
C THR A 152 11.58 -12.75 -1.99
N SER A 153 11.76 -13.45 -3.12
CA SER A 153 12.78 -14.50 -3.28
C SER A 153 14.20 -13.95 -3.16
N TYR A 154 14.39 -12.66 -3.39
CA TYR A 154 15.66 -11.95 -3.25
C TYR A 154 15.75 -11.15 -1.94
N GLY A 155 14.80 -11.35 -1.00
CA GLY A 155 14.76 -10.59 0.26
C GLY A 155 14.55 -9.10 0.06
N LEU A 156 13.94 -8.71 -1.08
CA LEU A 156 13.48 -7.37 -1.36
C LEU A 156 12.02 -7.24 -0.93
N SER A 157 11.61 -6.03 -0.61
CA SER A 157 10.27 -5.70 -0.18
C SER A 157 9.63 -4.66 -1.11
N LEU A 158 8.34 -4.42 -0.94
CA LEU A 158 7.63 -3.36 -1.68
C LEU A 158 8.24 -1.98 -1.47
N TRP A 159 8.88 -1.75 -0.32
CA TRP A 159 9.59 -0.51 0.01
C TRP A 159 10.84 -0.27 -0.84
N ASP A 160 11.33 -1.30 -1.49
CA ASP A 160 12.51 -1.22 -2.34
C ASP A 160 12.18 -0.87 -3.80
N LEU A 161 10.90 -0.94 -4.21
CA LEU A 161 10.47 -0.74 -5.60
C LEU A 161 10.71 0.68 -6.11
N ASP A 162 10.56 1.68 -5.24
CA ASP A 162 10.74 3.09 -5.59
C ASP A 162 12.17 3.60 -5.29
N ARG A 163 13.08 2.69 -4.94
CA ARG A 163 14.46 3.02 -4.61
C ARG A 163 15.40 2.85 -5.79
N ALA A 164 16.36 3.76 -5.92
CA ALA A 164 17.44 3.61 -6.89
C ALA A 164 18.61 2.82 -6.28
N PHE A 165 19.05 1.77 -6.97
CA PHE A 165 20.19 0.95 -6.57
C PHE A 165 21.31 1.02 -7.60
N PRO A 166 22.59 1.07 -7.18
CA PRO A 166 23.71 0.91 -8.10
C PRO A 166 23.76 -0.54 -8.58
N THR A 167 23.58 -0.76 -9.88
CA THR A 167 23.52 -2.10 -10.47
C THR A 167 24.81 -2.51 -11.20
N GLY A 168 25.83 -1.65 -11.18
CA GLY A 168 27.14 -1.96 -11.75
C GLY A 168 27.15 -2.22 -13.26
N GLY A 169 26.23 -1.54 -13.99
CA GLY A 169 26.07 -1.68 -15.44
C GLY A 169 26.97 -0.77 -16.24
#